data_e0bbc8f34bf05a5d610ad6bba39ea72a
#
_entry.id   e0bbc8f34bf05a5d610ad6bba39ea72a
#
_cell.length_a   1.000
_cell.length_b   1.000
_cell.length_c   1.000
_cell.angle_alpha   90.00
_cell.angle_beta   90.00
_cell.angle_gamma   90.00
#
_symmetry.space_group_name_H-M   'P 1'
#
loop_
_entity.id
_entity.type
_entity.pdbx_description
1 polymer ?
#
loop_
_entity_poly.entity_id
_entity_poly.type
_entity_poly.pdbx_seq_one_letter_code
_entity_poly.pdbx_strand_id
1 'polypeptide(L)'
;LTTDSIARLRSALESGNNVAVLGFHATDPNGYGRLVTDRSGALEAIREHVDASDRERAISFCNSGVLAFRCPDLLSILNRIGSANAKGEFYVTDAVAIARNEGLRTTAVACPEEEVLGINSRDQLATAERIYQERVRLQVMRQGATLTAPETVWFSHDTRIGRDVTIEPNVFFGPGVVVEDGVVIHANCHFTGARIRKGAEVGPFARLRPGADIGSNVHIGNFVEVKNAALEEGAKANHLAYIGDGRVGAKTNIGAGTILCNYDGFRKHHTDIGAGAFIGSNTSLVAPVKIGDGAYIGSGSVITKDVPADALALERAEQHVRPGWAAKFRALMTRHKKPRAG
;
A
#
# COMPACT_ATOMS: atom_id res chain seq x y z
N LEU A 1 -16.67 -7.86 0.21
CA LEU A 1 -17.45 -8.33 1.37
C LEU A 1 -16.99 -7.62 2.63
N THR A 2 -17.94 -7.23 3.50
CA THR A 2 -17.67 -6.69 4.83
C THR A 2 -17.89 -7.75 5.91
N THR A 3 -17.32 -7.53 7.10
CA THR A 3 -17.56 -8.37 8.28
C THR A 3 -19.04 -8.38 8.66
N ASP A 4 -19.77 -7.26 8.48
CA ASP A 4 -21.18 -7.13 8.76
C ASP A 4 -22.03 -8.05 7.87
N SER A 5 -21.76 -8.09 6.56
CA SER A 5 -22.47 -8.97 5.62
C SER A 5 -22.25 -10.45 5.94
N ILE A 6 -21.05 -10.84 6.36
CA ILE A 6 -20.78 -12.22 6.84
C ILE A 6 -21.51 -12.51 8.16
N ALA A 7 -21.50 -11.54 9.10
CA ALA A 7 -22.21 -11.70 10.38
C ALA A 7 -23.72 -11.87 10.18
N ARG A 8 -24.32 -11.13 9.23
CA ARG A 8 -25.74 -11.28 8.89
C ARG A 8 -26.08 -12.64 8.28
N LEU A 9 -25.23 -13.20 7.41
CA LEU A 9 -25.38 -14.58 6.92
C LEU A 9 -25.33 -15.59 8.05
N ARG A 10 -24.38 -15.45 8.96
CA ARG A 10 -24.26 -16.30 10.14
C ARG A 10 -25.50 -16.22 11.03
N SER A 11 -25.97 -15.02 11.35
CA SER A 11 -27.15 -14.77 12.13
C SER A 11 -28.43 -15.41 11.51
N ALA A 12 -28.53 -15.39 10.17
CA ALA A 12 -29.58 -16.02 9.44
C ALA A 12 -29.62 -17.56 9.68
N LEU A 13 -28.45 -18.23 9.70
CA LEU A 13 -28.34 -19.65 10.04
C LEU A 13 -28.65 -19.90 11.50
N GLU A 14 -28.16 -19.06 12.42
CA GLU A 14 -28.46 -19.16 13.87
C GLU A 14 -29.96 -19.01 14.18
N SER A 15 -30.66 -18.23 13.35
CA SER A 15 -32.14 -18.07 13.42
C SER A 15 -32.93 -19.29 12.90
N GLY A 16 -32.24 -20.39 12.59
CA GLY A 16 -32.85 -21.67 12.24
C GLY A 16 -33.02 -21.92 10.74
N ASN A 17 -32.39 -21.11 9.87
CA ASN A 17 -32.33 -21.45 8.45
C ASN A 17 -31.22 -22.49 8.20
N ASN A 18 -31.43 -23.36 7.21
CA ASN A 18 -30.47 -24.38 6.82
C ASN A 18 -29.52 -23.87 5.72
N VAL A 19 -30.05 -22.99 4.86
CA VAL A 19 -29.30 -22.32 3.80
C VAL A 19 -29.58 -20.83 3.84
N ALA A 20 -28.54 -20.01 3.81
CA ALA A 20 -28.63 -18.56 3.67
C ALA A 20 -27.78 -18.09 2.49
N VAL A 21 -28.34 -17.26 1.63
CA VAL A 21 -27.68 -16.73 0.44
C VAL A 21 -27.52 -15.23 0.56
N LEU A 22 -26.34 -14.73 0.28
CA LEU A 22 -26.11 -13.30 0.19
C LEU A 22 -26.59 -12.81 -1.17
N GLY A 23 -27.51 -11.85 -1.18
CA GLY A 23 -28.04 -11.24 -2.37
C GLY A 23 -27.84 -9.72 -2.38
N PHE A 24 -28.04 -9.12 -3.53
CA PHE A 24 -27.97 -7.68 -3.71
C PHE A 24 -29.00 -7.22 -4.75
N HIS A 25 -29.46 -5.99 -4.62
CA HIS A 25 -30.30 -5.37 -5.65
C HIS A 25 -29.42 -4.76 -6.72
N ALA A 26 -29.29 -5.45 -7.86
CA ALA A 26 -28.44 -5.02 -8.96
C ALA A 26 -29.05 -3.81 -9.68
N THR A 27 -28.19 -2.84 -10.00
CA THR A 27 -28.53 -1.71 -10.87
C THR A 27 -28.77 -2.19 -12.30
N ASP A 28 -27.92 -3.10 -12.80
CA ASP A 28 -28.12 -3.89 -14.01
C ASP A 28 -28.07 -5.38 -13.66
N PRO A 29 -29.21 -6.07 -13.61
CA PRO A 29 -29.24 -7.49 -13.26
C PRO A 29 -28.75 -8.44 -14.36
N ASN A 30 -28.37 -7.94 -15.53
CA ASN A 30 -27.93 -8.77 -16.65
C ASN A 30 -26.72 -9.65 -16.28
N GLY A 31 -26.80 -10.94 -16.60
CA GLY A 31 -25.73 -11.90 -16.34
C GLY A 31 -25.71 -12.51 -14.93
N TYR A 32 -26.41 -11.93 -13.96
CA TYR A 32 -26.47 -12.49 -12.59
C TYR A 32 -27.56 -13.55 -12.43
N GLY A 33 -27.40 -14.51 -11.52
CA GLY A 33 -28.46 -15.38 -11.04
C GLY A 33 -29.52 -14.60 -10.25
N ARG A 34 -30.79 -14.95 -10.39
CA ARG A 34 -31.93 -14.30 -9.71
C ARG A 34 -32.30 -15.04 -8.42
N LEU A 35 -32.49 -14.32 -7.36
CA LEU A 35 -33.03 -14.85 -6.11
C LEU A 35 -34.55 -14.83 -6.17
N VAL A 36 -35.15 -16.01 -6.38
CA VAL A 36 -36.60 -16.18 -6.45
C VAL A 36 -37.14 -16.45 -5.04
N THR A 37 -38.04 -15.59 -4.56
CA THR A 37 -38.64 -15.69 -3.24
C THR A 37 -40.13 -15.97 -3.33
N ASP A 38 -40.67 -16.70 -2.35
CA ASP A 38 -42.09 -16.91 -2.21
C ASP A 38 -42.80 -15.67 -1.59
N ARG A 39 -44.14 -15.76 -1.42
CA ARG A 39 -44.94 -14.67 -0.86
C ARG A 39 -44.57 -14.32 0.58
N SER A 40 -43.97 -15.23 1.31
CA SER A 40 -43.48 -15.01 2.69
C SER A 40 -42.10 -14.37 2.75
N GLY A 41 -41.41 -14.23 1.60
CA GLY A 41 -40.04 -13.75 1.52
C GLY A 41 -38.96 -14.84 1.68
N ALA A 42 -39.36 -16.10 1.83
CA ALA A 42 -38.39 -17.20 1.88
C ALA A 42 -37.81 -17.48 0.48
N LEU A 43 -36.54 -17.82 0.42
CA LEU A 43 -35.84 -18.09 -0.83
C LEU A 43 -36.30 -19.47 -1.37
N GLU A 44 -36.84 -19.49 -2.59
CA GLU A 44 -37.28 -20.73 -3.26
C GLU A 44 -36.21 -21.33 -4.15
N ALA A 45 -35.56 -20.49 -4.93
CA ALA A 45 -34.56 -20.92 -5.90
C ALA A 45 -33.60 -19.80 -6.24
N ILE A 46 -32.42 -20.18 -6.75
CA ILE A 46 -31.55 -19.29 -7.50
C ILE A 46 -31.67 -19.70 -8.97
N ARG A 47 -32.07 -18.77 -9.82
CA ARG A 47 -32.22 -19.03 -11.24
C ARG A 47 -31.12 -18.33 -12.03
N GLU A 48 -30.26 -19.11 -12.67
CA GLU A 48 -29.19 -18.54 -13.50
C GLU A 48 -29.76 -17.72 -14.67
N HIS A 49 -29.07 -16.69 -15.10
CA HIS A 49 -29.55 -15.75 -16.10
C HIS A 49 -30.00 -16.44 -17.40
N VAL A 50 -29.26 -17.46 -17.84
CA VAL A 50 -29.52 -18.20 -19.08
C VAL A 50 -30.75 -19.12 -18.95
N ASP A 51 -31.07 -19.59 -17.76
CA ASP A 51 -32.19 -20.48 -17.47
C ASP A 51 -33.44 -19.73 -16.96
N ALA A 52 -33.33 -18.41 -16.76
CA ALA A 52 -34.41 -17.58 -16.24
C ALA A 52 -35.48 -17.27 -17.27
N SER A 53 -36.76 -17.40 -16.91
CA SER A 53 -37.90 -16.88 -17.66
C SER A 53 -37.88 -15.34 -17.69
N ASP A 54 -38.63 -14.73 -18.60
CA ASP A 54 -38.74 -13.27 -18.73
C ASP A 54 -39.22 -12.62 -17.43
N ARG A 55 -40.13 -13.28 -16.71
CA ARG A 55 -40.60 -12.83 -15.39
C ARG A 55 -39.49 -12.87 -14.34
N GLU A 56 -38.69 -13.92 -14.33
CA GLU A 56 -37.56 -14.04 -13.41
C GLU A 56 -36.43 -13.08 -13.75
N ARG A 57 -36.18 -12.82 -15.04
CA ARG A 57 -35.19 -11.82 -15.49
C ARG A 57 -35.52 -10.41 -15.04
N ALA A 58 -36.77 -10.09 -14.79
CA ALA A 58 -37.20 -8.80 -14.26
C ALA A 58 -36.90 -8.62 -12.76
N ILE A 59 -36.52 -9.68 -12.04
CA ILE A 59 -36.13 -9.59 -10.63
C ILE A 59 -34.80 -8.89 -10.51
N SER A 60 -34.73 -7.78 -9.76
CA SER A 60 -33.48 -7.05 -9.47
C SER A 60 -32.67 -7.67 -8.33
N PHE A 61 -33.28 -8.54 -7.51
CA PHE A 61 -32.58 -9.19 -6.42
C PHE A 61 -31.74 -10.36 -6.94
N CYS A 62 -30.42 -10.15 -6.94
CA CYS A 62 -29.45 -11.03 -7.59
C CYS A 62 -28.61 -11.82 -6.59
N ASN A 63 -28.13 -12.97 -7.03
CA ASN A 63 -27.22 -13.83 -6.30
C ASN A 63 -25.78 -13.26 -6.34
N SER A 64 -25.16 -13.15 -5.17
CA SER A 64 -23.75 -12.75 -5.06
C SER A 64 -22.75 -13.88 -5.27
N GLY A 65 -23.21 -15.13 -5.29
CA GLY A 65 -22.35 -16.32 -5.27
C GLY A 65 -21.88 -16.74 -3.88
N VAL A 66 -22.29 -16.02 -2.82
CA VAL A 66 -21.93 -16.36 -1.43
C VAL A 66 -23.09 -17.07 -0.76
N LEU A 67 -22.89 -18.34 -0.40
CA LEU A 67 -23.86 -19.19 0.27
C LEU A 67 -23.29 -19.66 1.60
N ALA A 68 -24.16 -19.77 2.59
CA ALA A 68 -23.86 -20.34 3.91
C ALA A 68 -24.82 -21.47 4.22
N PHE A 69 -24.31 -22.56 4.78
CA PHE A 69 -25.04 -23.78 5.07
C PHE A 69 -24.87 -24.19 6.53
N ARG A 70 -25.90 -24.80 7.14
CA ARG A 70 -25.71 -25.55 8.37
C ARG A 70 -24.95 -26.85 8.08
N CYS A 71 -23.94 -27.12 8.89
CA CYS A 71 -22.97 -28.18 8.62
C CYS A 71 -23.56 -29.59 8.39
N PRO A 72 -24.56 -30.07 9.14
CA PRO A 72 -25.10 -31.42 8.90
C PRO A 72 -25.75 -31.61 7.52
N ASP A 73 -26.34 -30.55 6.99
CA ASP A 73 -27.18 -30.63 5.77
C ASP A 73 -26.33 -30.48 4.48
N LEU A 74 -25.16 -29.87 4.56
CA LEU A 74 -24.35 -29.45 3.40
C LEU A 74 -24.00 -30.62 2.47
N LEU A 75 -23.44 -31.70 2.99
CA LEU A 75 -23.00 -32.84 2.17
C LEU A 75 -24.18 -33.58 1.53
N SER A 76 -25.29 -33.69 2.23
CA SER A 76 -26.52 -34.29 1.68
C SER A 76 -27.05 -33.50 0.49
N ILE A 77 -27.09 -32.18 0.61
CA ILE A 77 -27.54 -31.28 -0.45
C ILE A 77 -26.57 -31.31 -1.65
N LEU A 78 -25.28 -31.18 -1.42
CA LEU A 78 -24.29 -31.13 -2.50
C LEU A 78 -24.24 -32.40 -3.34
N ASN A 79 -24.40 -33.56 -2.72
CA ASN A 79 -24.44 -34.88 -3.41
C ASN A 79 -25.64 -35.04 -4.36
N ARG A 80 -26.67 -34.19 -4.27
CA ARG A 80 -27.86 -34.22 -5.12
C ARG A 80 -27.82 -33.19 -6.25
N ILE A 81 -26.83 -32.32 -6.27
CA ILE A 81 -26.69 -31.37 -7.39
C ILE A 81 -26.45 -32.17 -8.66
N GLY A 82 -27.27 -31.95 -9.67
CA GLY A 82 -27.15 -32.53 -11.00
C GLY A 82 -26.61 -31.56 -12.05
N SER A 83 -26.57 -32.00 -13.29
CA SER A 83 -26.12 -31.20 -14.44
C SER A 83 -27.22 -30.97 -15.47
N ALA A 84 -28.50 -31.14 -15.08
CA ALA A 84 -29.64 -30.95 -15.98
C ALA A 84 -30.01 -29.46 -16.13
N ASN A 85 -29.14 -28.68 -16.75
CA ASN A 85 -29.30 -27.25 -17.03
C ASN A 85 -28.78 -26.89 -18.42
N ALA A 86 -28.97 -25.65 -18.86
CA ALA A 86 -28.61 -25.19 -20.20
C ALA A 86 -27.13 -25.39 -20.57
N LYS A 87 -26.22 -25.43 -19.58
CA LYS A 87 -24.78 -25.62 -19.79
C LYS A 87 -24.27 -27.03 -19.51
N GLY A 88 -25.10 -27.92 -18.93
CA GLY A 88 -24.67 -29.25 -18.51
C GLY A 88 -23.66 -29.24 -17.33
N GLU A 89 -23.65 -28.20 -16.52
CA GLU A 89 -22.72 -27.98 -15.42
C GLU A 89 -23.39 -28.25 -14.06
N PHE A 90 -22.59 -28.56 -13.03
CA PHE A 90 -23.08 -28.67 -11.66
C PHE A 90 -23.16 -27.28 -11.02
N TYR A 91 -24.37 -26.77 -10.84
CA TYR A 91 -24.59 -25.46 -10.23
C TYR A 91 -24.79 -25.57 -8.73
N VAL A 92 -23.86 -24.98 -7.94
CA VAL A 92 -24.06 -24.91 -6.49
C VAL A 92 -25.32 -24.14 -6.10
N THR A 93 -25.82 -23.30 -6.97
CA THR A 93 -27.08 -22.55 -6.82
C THR A 93 -28.32 -23.44 -6.76
N ASP A 94 -28.28 -24.65 -7.34
CA ASP A 94 -29.38 -25.65 -7.22
C ASP A 94 -29.57 -26.16 -5.80
N ALA A 95 -28.57 -26.00 -4.93
CA ALA A 95 -28.62 -26.36 -3.52
C ALA A 95 -29.80 -25.72 -2.79
N VAL A 96 -30.25 -24.54 -3.18
CA VAL A 96 -31.41 -23.85 -2.59
C VAL A 96 -32.70 -24.59 -2.89
N ALA A 97 -32.94 -24.91 -4.16
CA ALA A 97 -34.13 -25.65 -4.59
C ALA A 97 -34.16 -27.08 -3.99
N ILE A 98 -33.01 -27.75 -3.93
CA ILE A 98 -32.88 -29.09 -3.29
C ILE A 98 -33.21 -28.97 -1.81
N ALA A 99 -32.69 -28.02 -1.07
CA ALA A 99 -32.97 -27.80 0.33
C ALA A 99 -34.51 -27.55 0.58
N ARG A 100 -35.12 -26.71 -0.25
CA ARG A 100 -36.56 -26.43 -0.21
C ARG A 100 -37.41 -27.69 -0.42
N ASN A 101 -37.04 -28.50 -1.41
CA ASN A 101 -37.74 -29.75 -1.72
C ASN A 101 -37.64 -30.78 -0.56
N GLU A 102 -36.64 -30.69 0.30
CA GLU A 102 -36.47 -31.48 1.51
C GLU A 102 -37.16 -30.86 2.74
N GLY A 103 -37.88 -29.76 2.56
CA GLY A 103 -38.56 -29.07 3.67
C GLY A 103 -37.59 -28.24 4.56
N LEU A 104 -36.34 -28.04 4.13
CA LEU A 104 -35.37 -27.23 4.84
C LEU A 104 -35.66 -25.74 4.63
N ARG A 105 -35.32 -24.94 5.64
CA ARG A 105 -35.55 -23.49 5.63
C ARG A 105 -34.40 -22.79 4.88
N THR A 106 -34.76 -21.96 3.91
CA THR A 106 -33.84 -21.21 3.10
C THR A 106 -34.17 -19.71 3.14
N THR A 107 -33.17 -18.86 3.13
CA THR A 107 -33.35 -17.39 3.17
C THR A 107 -32.34 -16.68 2.34
N ALA A 108 -32.65 -15.45 1.93
CA ALA A 108 -31.70 -14.52 1.33
C ALA A 108 -31.47 -13.33 2.27
N VAL A 109 -30.22 -12.88 2.33
CA VAL A 109 -29.81 -11.73 3.13
C VAL A 109 -29.26 -10.67 2.16
N ALA A 110 -29.85 -9.48 2.16
CA ALA A 110 -29.41 -8.41 1.26
C ALA A 110 -28.10 -7.75 1.75
N CYS A 111 -27.23 -7.38 0.82
CA CYS A 111 -26.07 -6.55 1.07
C CYS A 111 -25.97 -5.43 0.00
N PRO A 112 -25.16 -4.40 0.22
CA PRO A 112 -24.82 -3.43 -0.84
C PRO A 112 -24.19 -4.11 -2.06
N GLU A 113 -24.58 -3.69 -3.27
CA GLU A 113 -24.03 -4.19 -4.53
C GLU A 113 -22.51 -4.08 -4.59
N GLU A 114 -21.98 -2.97 -4.07
CA GLU A 114 -20.54 -2.65 -4.03
C GLU A 114 -19.68 -3.67 -3.26
N GLU A 115 -20.31 -4.47 -2.37
CA GLU A 115 -19.58 -5.49 -1.61
C GLU A 115 -19.38 -6.80 -2.38
N VAL A 116 -20.15 -7.01 -3.44
CA VAL A 116 -20.27 -8.31 -4.10
C VAL A 116 -20.15 -8.24 -5.61
N LEU A 117 -19.47 -7.22 -6.12
CA LEU A 117 -19.20 -7.06 -7.54
C LEU A 117 -18.47 -8.27 -8.11
N GLY A 118 -19.02 -8.86 -9.15
CA GLY A 118 -18.33 -9.86 -9.97
C GLY A 118 -17.27 -9.20 -10.86
N ILE A 119 -16.06 -9.76 -10.89
CA ILE A 119 -14.94 -9.20 -11.67
C ILE A 119 -14.58 -10.22 -12.75
N ASN A 120 -14.92 -9.90 -14.00
CA ASN A 120 -14.63 -10.72 -15.18
C ASN A 120 -13.71 -10.02 -16.19
N SER A 121 -13.45 -8.71 -15.99
CA SER A 121 -12.64 -7.89 -16.88
C SER A 121 -11.78 -6.90 -16.09
N ARG A 122 -10.79 -6.29 -16.74
CA ARG A 122 -9.85 -5.36 -16.10
C ARG A 122 -10.49 -4.02 -15.75
N ASP A 123 -11.47 -3.57 -16.49
CA ASP A 123 -12.25 -2.37 -16.19
C ASP A 123 -13.15 -2.58 -14.97
N GLN A 124 -13.76 -3.77 -14.82
CA GLN A 124 -14.48 -4.17 -13.61
C GLN A 124 -13.55 -4.25 -12.40
N LEU A 125 -12.32 -4.76 -12.57
CA LEU A 125 -11.30 -4.75 -11.52
C LEU A 125 -10.95 -3.31 -11.10
N ALA A 126 -10.75 -2.40 -12.06
CA ALA A 126 -10.47 -1.00 -11.76
C ALA A 126 -11.64 -0.33 -11.00
N THR A 127 -12.88 -0.67 -11.35
CA THR A 127 -14.08 -0.20 -10.63
C THR A 127 -14.11 -0.71 -9.19
N ALA A 128 -13.85 -2.00 -8.98
CA ALA A 128 -13.80 -2.59 -7.64
C ALA A 128 -12.67 -1.98 -6.79
N GLU A 129 -11.50 -1.74 -7.38
CA GLU A 129 -10.39 -1.05 -6.73
C GLU A 129 -10.77 0.36 -6.29
N ARG A 130 -11.41 1.15 -7.17
CA ARG A 130 -11.87 2.50 -6.83
C ARG A 130 -12.81 2.49 -5.63
N ILE A 131 -13.78 1.60 -5.61
CA ILE A 131 -14.74 1.46 -4.49
C ILE A 131 -14.03 1.05 -3.20
N TYR A 132 -13.08 0.13 -3.28
CA TYR A 132 -12.26 -0.27 -2.15
C TYR A 132 -11.48 0.91 -1.58
N GLN A 133 -10.80 1.68 -2.44
CA GLN A 133 -10.00 2.84 -2.03
C GLN A 133 -10.87 3.95 -1.41
N GLU A 134 -12.05 4.24 -1.96
CA GLU A 134 -13.00 5.20 -1.38
C GLU A 134 -13.39 4.80 0.05
N ARG A 135 -13.70 3.53 0.27
CA ARG A 135 -14.05 3.01 1.59
C ARG A 135 -12.90 3.11 2.58
N VAL A 136 -11.68 2.73 2.19
CA VAL A 136 -10.51 2.79 3.06
C VAL A 136 -10.16 4.23 3.42
N ARG A 137 -10.17 5.15 2.46
CA ARG A 137 -9.93 6.59 2.69
C ARG A 137 -10.91 7.17 3.70
N LEU A 138 -12.19 6.87 3.52
CA LEU A 138 -13.24 7.31 4.45
C LEU A 138 -13.02 6.75 5.85
N GLN A 139 -12.64 5.49 5.96
CA GLN A 139 -12.32 4.84 7.23
C GLN A 139 -11.14 5.52 7.92
N VAL A 140 -10.04 5.76 7.20
CA VAL A 140 -8.82 6.40 7.71
C VAL A 140 -9.11 7.82 8.21
N MET A 141 -9.90 8.60 7.46
CA MET A 141 -10.33 9.95 7.89
C MET A 141 -11.21 9.90 9.14
N ARG A 142 -12.15 8.97 9.22
CA ARG A 142 -13.00 8.78 10.41
C ARG A 142 -12.22 8.33 11.65
N GLN A 143 -11.07 7.70 11.46
CA GLN A 143 -10.16 7.31 12.54
C GLN A 143 -9.25 8.45 13.02
N GLY A 144 -9.29 9.61 12.38
CA GLY A 144 -8.62 10.82 12.82
C GLY A 144 -7.40 11.25 11.98
N ALA A 145 -7.22 10.70 10.77
CA ALA A 145 -6.22 11.22 9.84
C ALA A 145 -6.80 12.29 8.91
N THR A 146 -5.94 13.20 8.45
CA THR A 146 -6.28 14.25 7.48
C THR A 146 -5.68 13.90 6.12
N LEU A 147 -6.51 13.75 5.10
CA LEU A 147 -6.11 13.60 3.70
C LEU A 147 -6.47 14.88 2.95
N THR A 148 -5.48 15.61 2.43
CA THR A 148 -5.73 16.92 1.76
C THR A 148 -6.34 16.77 0.36
N ALA A 149 -6.06 15.64 -0.32
CA ALA A 149 -6.67 15.25 -1.58
C ALA A 149 -6.91 13.73 -1.57
N PRO A 150 -7.98 13.28 -0.91
CA PRO A 150 -8.20 11.85 -0.63
C PRO A 150 -8.15 10.96 -1.87
N GLU A 151 -8.68 11.41 -3.00
CA GLU A 151 -8.77 10.67 -4.27
C GLU A 151 -7.40 10.31 -4.85
N THR A 152 -6.33 10.98 -4.43
CA THR A 152 -4.95 10.75 -4.90
C THR A 152 -4.13 9.87 -3.98
N VAL A 153 -4.68 9.44 -2.84
CA VAL A 153 -3.98 8.61 -1.86
C VAL A 153 -4.42 7.15 -2.00
N TRP A 154 -3.47 6.24 -2.07
CA TRP A 154 -3.70 4.80 -2.25
C TRP A 154 -3.21 3.99 -1.07
N PHE A 155 -4.05 3.08 -0.57
CA PHE A 155 -3.79 2.24 0.57
C PHE A 155 -3.80 0.76 0.21
N SER A 156 -2.81 0.01 0.67
CA SER A 156 -2.86 -1.45 0.68
C SER A 156 -3.85 -1.95 1.76
N HIS A 157 -4.30 -3.19 1.61
CA HIS A 157 -5.28 -3.81 2.51
C HIS A 157 -4.81 -3.90 3.98
N ASP A 158 -3.52 -3.91 4.22
CA ASP A 158 -2.88 -4.06 5.52
C ASP A 158 -2.26 -2.76 6.06
N THR A 159 -2.42 -1.64 5.36
CA THR A 159 -1.94 -0.32 5.79
C THR A 159 -2.60 0.08 7.12
N ARG A 160 -1.80 0.56 8.05
CA ARG A 160 -2.27 1.09 9.33
C ARG A 160 -1.86 2.54 9.49
N ILE A 161 -2.82 3.41 9.75
CA ILE A 161 -2.60 4.85 9.93
C ILE A 161 -3.07 5.24 11.33
N GLY A 162 -2.21 5.94 12.07
CA GLY A 162 -2.49 6.48 13.39
C GLY A 162 -3.39 7.72 13.37
N ARG A 163 -3.59 8.33 14.54
CA ARG A 163 -4.38 9.56 14.70
C ARG A 163 -3.53 10.79 14.39
N ASP A 164 -4.21 11.87 14.02
CA ASP A 164 -3.58 13.17 13.74
C ASP A 164 -2.46 13.08 12.68
N VAL A 165 -2.52 12.06 11.81
CA VAL A 165 -1.64 11.94 10.65
C VAL A 165 -2.14 12.84 9.54
N THR A 166 -1.26 13.66 8.98
CA THR A 166 -1.57 14.48 7.79
C THR A 166 -0.93 13.85 6.55
N ILE A 167 -1.73 13.62 5.50
CA ILE A 167 -1.29 13.01 4.25
C ILE A 167 -1.63 13.96 3.10
N GLU A 168 -0.59 14.40 2.40
CA GLU A 168 -0.70 15.25 1.21
C GLU A 168 -0.97 14.44 -0.06
N PRO A 169 -1.19 15.10 -1.22
CA PRO A 169 -1.57 14.42 -2.46
C PRO A 169 -0.54 13.41 -2.99
N ASN A 170 -1.03 12.44 -3.77
CA ASN A 170 -0.22 11.48 -4.53
C ASN A 170 0.69 10.60 -3.65
N VAL A 171 0.19 10.13 -2.52
CA VAL A 171 0.90 9.20 -1.65
C VAL A 171 0.41 7.78 -1.88
N PHE A 172 1.36 6.86 -2.07
CA PHE A 172 1.09 5.44 -2.27
C PHE A 172 1.61 4.60 -1.10
N PHE A 173 0.70 3.92 -0.41
CA PHE A 173 1.00 2.96 0.64
C PHE A 173 0.87 1.54 0.09
N GLY A 174 2.00 0.90 -0.21
CA GLY A 174 2.08 -0.51 -0.52
C GLY A 174 1.95 -1.41 0.71
N PRO A 175 2.04 -2.74 0.53
CA PRO A 175 1.89 -3.69 1.63
C PRO A 175 2.87 -3.47 2.78
N GLY A 176 2.43 -3.77 4.01
CA GLY A 176 3.27 -3.77 5.21
C GLY A 176 3.64 -2.39 5.75
N VAL A 177 2.89 -1.34 5.44
CA VAL A 177 3.16 0.02 5.94
C VAL A 177 2.37 0.30 7.21
N VAL A 178 3.09 0.81 8.22
CA VAL A 178 2.52 1.26 9.51
C VAL A 178 2.98 2.68 9.78
N VAL A 179 2.02 3.58 10.00
CA VAL A 179 2.24 4.99 10.34
C VAL A 179 1.66 5.24 11.73
N GLU A 180 2.47 5.76 12.63
CA GLU A 180 2.06 6.10 14.00
C GLU A 180 1.46 7.52 14.07
N ASP A 181 1.00 7.92 15.25
CA ASP A 181 0.28 9.17 15.47
C ASP A 181 1.11 10.43 15.16
N GLY A 182 0.45 11.48 14.67
CA GLY A 182 1.03 12.80 14.50
C GLY A 182 2.11 12.89 13.40
N VAL A 183 2.18 11.91 12.51
CA VAL A 183 3.10 11.92 11.36
C VAL A 183 2.60 12.86 10.27
N VAL A 184 3.54 13.57 9.63
CA VAL A 184 3.26 14.37 8.43
C VAL A 184 3.89 13.70 7.21
N ILE A 185 3.08 13.42 6.21
CA ILE A 185 3.53 12.83 4.94
C ILE A 185 3.25 13.82 3.82
N HIS A 186 4.30 14.37 3.27
CA HIS A 186 4.24 15.30 2.15
C HIS A 186 3.98 14.59 0.82
N ALA A 187 3.63 15.37 -0.19
CA ALA A 187 3.18 14.88 -1.48
C ALA A 187 4.19 13.99 -2.23
N ASN A 188 3.65 13.14 -3.10
CA ASN A 188 4.42 12.32 -4.05
C ASN A 188 5.35 11.29 -3.39
N CYS A 189 4.95 10.71 -2.28
CA CYS A 189 5.71 9.69 -1.57
C CYS A 189 5.26 8.27 -1.92
N HIS A 190 6.21 7.31 -1.87
CA HIS A 190 5.93 5.91 -2.12
C HIS A 190 6.52 5.02 -1.03
N PHE A 191 5.68 4.25 -0.34
CA PHE A 191 6.08 3.42 0.79
C PHE A 191 5.71 1.96 0.60
N THR A 192 6.58 1.06 1.03
CA THR A 192 6.33 -0.39 1.07
C THR A 192 7.10 -1.00 2.23
N GLY A 193 6.47 -1.83 3.06
CA GLY A 193 7.11 -2.56 4.15
C GLY A 193 7.88 -1.65 5.12
N ALA A 194 7.34 -0.48 5.43
CA ALA A 194 7.99 0.56 6.21
C ALA A 194 7.21 0.87 7.49
N ARG A 195 7.92 1.24 8.53
CA ARG A 195 7.36 1.79 9.76
C ARG A 195 7.75 3.25 9.92
N ILE A 196 6.78 4.13 10.14
CA ILE A 196 6.96 5.56 10.36
C ILE A 196 6.43 5.87 11.74
N ARG A 197 7.33 6.25 12.65
CA ARG A 197 7.01 6.44 14.07
C ARG A 197 6.51 7.84 14.34
N LYS A 198 5.95 7.99 15.54
CA LYS A 198 5.27 9.19 16.03
C LYS A 198 6.02 10.49 15.72
N GLY A 199 5.30 11.48 15.17
CA GLY A 199 5.81 12.82 14.92
C GLY A 199 6.88 12.93 13.84
N ALA A 200 7.16 11.85 13.09
CA ALA A 200 8.08 11.93 11.95
C ALA A 200 7.47 12.74 10.80
N GLU A 201 8.32 13.38 10.02
CA GLU A 201 7.97 14.14 8.83
C GLU A 201 8.67 13.51 7.60
N VAL A 202 7.90 13.15 6.56
CA VAL A 202 8.41 12.38 5.42
C VAL A 202 7.98 13.00 4.10
N GLY A 203 8.93 13.30 3.25
CA GLY A 203 8.71 13.82 1.90
C GLY A 203 9.06 15.30 1.74
N PRO A 204 8.67 15.92 0.61
CA PRO A 204 8.00 15.26 -0.53
C PRO A 204 8.95 14.38 -1.35
N PHE A 205 8.41 13.53 -2.24
CA PHE A 205 9.18 12.65 -3.13
C PHE A 205 10.10 11.66 -2.39
N ALA A 206 9.73 11.22 -1.20
CA ALA A 206 10.48 10.22 -0.46
C ALA A 206 10.04 8.80 -0.85
N ARG A 207 11.00 7.87 -0.84
CA ARG A 207 10.74 6.45 -1.07
C ARG A 207 11.19 5.63 0.12
N LEU A 208 10.25 4.97 0.80
CA LEU A 208 10.55 4.01 1.85
C LEU A 208 10.30 2.59 1.36
N ARG A 209 11.31 1.75 1.49
CA ARG A 209 11.29 0.36 1.02
C ARG A 209 11.29 -0.62 2.20
N PRO A 210 11.07 -1.93 1.93
CA PRO A 210 10.99 -2.93 2.99
C PRO A 210 12.16 -2.85 3.97
N GLY A 211 11.80 -2.88 5.27
CA GLY A 211 12.74 -2.76 6.37
C GLY A 211 13.15 -1.34 6.73
N ALA A 212 12.55 -0.31 6.15
CA ALA A 212 12.73 1.07 6.60
C ALA A 212 12.00 1.28 7.93
N ASP A 213 12.72 1.67 8.97
CA ASP A 213 12.19 2.03 10.29
C ASP A 213 12.56 3.49 10.59
N ILE A 214 11.57 4.36 10.44
CA ILE A 214 11.72 5.81 10.63
C ILE A 214 11.31 6.15 12.05
N GLY A 215 12.28 6.49 12.88
CA GLY A 215 12.13 6.79 14.30
C GLY A 215 11.27 8.00 14.59
N SER A 216 10.97 8.20 15.88
CA SER A 216 10.14 9.34 16.30
C SER A 216 10.83 10.67 15.99
N ASN A 217 10.04 11.65 15.50
CA ASN A 217 10.54 12.99 15.17
C ASN A 217 11.68 13.01 14.13
N VAL A 218 11.83 11.96 13.33
CA VAL A 218 12.78 11.91 12.21
C VAL A 218 12.27 12.75 11.05
N HIS A 219 13.19 13.44 10.36
CA HIS A 219 12.88 14.17 9.15
C HIS A 219 13.52 13.49 7.93
N ILE A 220 12.68 13.02 7.02
CA ILE A 220 13.05 12.49 5.69
C ILE A 220 12.56 13.48 4.65
N GLY A 221 13.46 14.14 3.96
CA GLY A 221 13.09 15.15 2.96
C GLY A 221 13.04 14.61 1.53
N ASN A 222 13.15 15.52 0.58
CA ASN A 222 12.92 15.23 -0.83
C ASN A 222 14.02 14.38 -1.48
N PHE A 223 13.57 13.42 -2.29
CA PHE A 223 14.43 12.49 -3.04
C PHE A 223 15.35 11.66 -2.13
N VAL A 224 14.85 11.30 -0.95
CA VAL A 224 15.53 10.39 -0.04
C VAL A 224 14.92 8.99 -0.18
N GLU A 225 15.78 7.99 -0.38
CA GLU A 225 15.40 6.59 -0.38
C GLU A 225 15.96 5.90 0.85
N VAL A 226 15.09 5.22 1.61
CA VAL A 226 15.48 4.39 2.76
C VAL A 226 15.07 2.94 2.51
N LYS A 227 16.00 2.00 2.72
CA LYS A 227 15.77 0.56 2.55
C LYS A 227 16.52 -0.24 3.61
N ASN A 228 15.82 -1.15 4.30
CA ASN A 228 16.43 -2.03 5.31
C ASN A 228 17.38 -1.24 6.24
N ALA A 229 16.88 -0.13 6.78
CA ALA A 229 17.67 0.76 7.62
C ALA A 229 16.79 1.42 8.68
N ALA A 230 17.38 1.63 9.86
CA ALA A 230 16.76 2.32 10.96
C ALA A 230 17.35 3.72 11.12
N LEU A 231 16.48 4.73 11.19
CA LEU A 231 16.83 6.08 11.60
C LEU A 231 16.25 6.31 12.99
N GLU A 232 17.11 6.62 13.95
CA GLU A 232 16.72 6.80 15.33
C GLU A 232 16.14 8.19 15.59
N GLU A 233 15.59 8.40 16.78
CA GLU A 233 14.85 9.61 17.16
C GLU A 233 15.57 10.91 16.76
N GLY A 234 14.85 11.79 16.05
CA GLY A 234 15.31 13.11 15.67
C GLY A 234 16.43 13.15 14.64
N ALA A 235 16.79 12.01 14.04
CA ALA A 235 17.72 11.99 12.90
C ALA A 235 17.14 12.74 11.69
N LYS A 236 18.02 13.31 10.86
CA LYS A 236 17.63 14.11 9.70
C LYS A 236 18.34 13.65 8.43
N ALA A 237 17.58 13.41 7.37
CA ALA A 237 18.06 13.15 6.02
C ALA A 237 17.18 13.93 5.03
N ASN A 238 17.50 15.19 4.80
CA ASN A 238 16.56 16.13 4.19
C ASN A 238 16.60 16.17 2.66
N HIS A 239 17.69 15.71 2.03
CA HIS A 239 17.85 15.91 0.57
C HIS A 239 18.69 14.83 -0.09
N LEU A 240 18.17 14.24 -1.21
CA LEU A 240 18.97 13.52 -2.20
C LEU A 240 19.87 12.42 -1.62
N ALA A 241 19.44 11.68 -0.60
CA ALA A 241 20.27 10.68 0.05
C ALA A 241 19.77 9.26 -0.20
N TYR A 242 20.69 8.29 -0.27
CA TYR A 242 20.38 6.87 -0.23
C TYR A 242 20.88 6.25 1.07
N ILE A 243 19.94 5.73 1.87
CA ILE A 243 20.20 5.09 3.15
C ILE A 243 19.75 3.63 3.06
N GLY A 244 20.70 2.75 2.82
CA GLY A 244 20.45 1.33 2.64
C GLY A 244 21.30 0.43 3.52
N ASP A 245 20.69 -0.61 4.09
CA ASP A 245 21.35 -1.61 4.94
C ASP A 245 22.20 -0.95 6.04
N GLY A 246 21.57 -0.11 6.90
CA GLY A 246 22.32 0.65 7.89
C GLY A 246 21.50 1.13 9.10
N ARG A 247 22.20 1.76 10.03
CA ARG A 247 21.62 2.48 11.17
C ARG A 247 22.12 3.93 11.18
N VAL A 248 21.23 4.85 11.42
CA VAL A 248 21.53 6.27 11.65
C VAL A 248 21.10 6.61 13.07
N GLY A 249 22.06 6.90 13.92
CA GLY A 249 21.86 7.20 15.34
C GLY A 249 21.02 8.46 15.58
N ALA A 250 20.49 8.56 16.79
CA ALA A 250 19.61 9.64 17.17
C ALA A 250 20.26 11.03 16.96
N LYS A 251 19.45 12.00 16.49
CA LYS A 251 19.85 13.40 16.25
C LYS A 251 21.01 13.59 15.24
N THR A 252 21.37 12.54 14.52
CA THR A 252 22.38 12.58 13.44
C THR A 252 21.84 13.33 12.24
N ASN A 253 22.71 14.15 11.62
CA ASN A 253 22.37 14.84 10.38
C ASN A 253 23.07 14.20 9.18
N ILE A 254 22.31 13.74 8.21
CA ILE A 254 22.79 13.24 6.93
C ILE A 254 22.73 14.39 5.91
N GLY A 255 23.88 14.79 5.41
CA GLY A 255 24.02 15.86 4.42
C GLY A 255 23.46 15.46 3.05
N ALA A 256 23.08 16.47 2.27
CA ALA A 256 22.53 16.28 0.92
C ALA A 256 23.51 15.50 0.02
N GLY A 257 22.98 14.55 -0.75
CA GLY A 257 23.80 13.73 -1.66
C GLY A 257 24.63 12.64 -0.97
N THR A 258 24.38 12.36 0.30
CA THR A 258 25.06 11.26 1.00
C THR A 258 24.56 9.91 0.52
N ILE A 259 25.49 8.99 0.26
CA ILE A 259 25.21 7.63 -0.21
C ILE A 259 25.86 6.61 0.73
N LEU A 260 25.06 5.71 1.29
CA LEU A 260 25.56 4.50 1.92
C LEU A 260 25.84 3.47 0.82
N CYS A 261 27.13 3.27 0.51
CA CYS A 261 27.58 2.34 -0.53
C CYS A 261 27.55 0.92 0.02
N ASN A 262 26.36 0.35 0.11
CA ASN A 262 26.07 -0.91 0.81
C ASN A 262 26.29 -2.18 -0.03
N TYR A 263 26.66 -2.06 -1.32
CA TYR A 263 26.79 -3.21 -2.23
C TYR A 263 28.13 -3.21 -2.94
N ASP A 264 28.86 -4.32 -2.84
CA ASP A 264 30.20 -4.51 -3.41
C ASP A 264 30.19 -5.21 -4.78
N GLY A 265 29.03 -5.43 -5.36
CA GLY A 265 28.83 -6.21 -6.58
C GLY A 265 28.40 -7.66 -6.33
N PHE A 266 28.58 -8.18 -5.11
CA PHE A 266 28.25 -9.56 -4.73
C PHE A 266 27.41 -9.64 -3.46
N ARG A 267 27.74 -8.84 -2.43
CA ARG A 267 27.13 -8.89 -1.09
C ARG A 267 26.73 -7.49 -0.63
N LYS A 268 25.80 -7.46 0.30
CA LYS A 268 25.43 -6.25 1.00
C LYS A 268 26.12 -6.17 2.33
N HIS A 269 26.53 -4.96 2.69
CA HIS A 269 27.25 -4.64 3.89
C HIS A 269 26.52 -3.55 4.68
N HIS A 270 26.74 -3.49 5.96
CA HIS A 270 26.08 -2.59 6.89
C HIS A 270 26.92 -1.34 7.18
N THR A 271 26.25 -0.19 7.23
CA THR A 271 26.82 1.06 7.72
C THR A 271 26.22 1.41 9.06
N ASP A 272 27.02 1.62 10.07
CA ASP A 272 26.59 2.00 11.43
C ASP A 272 27.02 3.44 11.74
N ILE A 273 26.04 4.36 11.83
CA ILE A 273 26.30 5.79 12.14
C ILE A 273 25.80 6.06 13.54
N GLY A 274 26.67 6.55 14.42
CA GLY A 274 26.42 6.89 15.81
C GLY A 274 25.47 8.07 15.99
N ALA A 275 25.10 8.33 17.23
CA ALA A 275 24.22 9.43 17.60
C ALA A 275 24.93 10.79 17.50
N GLY A 276 24.18 11.85 17.13
CA GLY A 276 24.71 13.21 17.06
C GLY A 276 25.79 13.43 16.02
N ALA A 277 26.06 12.47 15.14
CA ALA A 277 27.04 12.61 14.08
C ALA A 277 26.59 13.60 13.01
N PHE A 278 27.55 14.24 12.36
CA PHE A 278 27.31 15.11 11.18
C PHE A 278 27.98 14.52 9.96
N ILE A 279 27.18 14.11 8.98
CA ILE A 279 27.68 13.63 7.70
C ILE A 279 27.57 14.77 6.69
N GLY A 280 28.71 15.24 6.17
CA GLY A 280 28.77 16.33 5.20
C GLY A 280 28.13 15.95 3.85
N SER A 281 27.72 16.95 3.10
CA SER A 281 27.08 16.76 1.80
C SER A 281 27.99 16.05 0.79
N ASN A 282 27.39 15.28 -0.14
CA ASN A 282 28.11 14.51 -1.18
C ASN A 282 29.15 13.53 -0.60
N THR A 283 28.85 12.95 0.56
CA THR A 283 29.70 11.94 1.19
C THR A 283 29.31 10.54 0.73
N SER A 284 30.30 9.70 0.43
CA SER A 284 30.13 8.28 0.20
C SER A 284 30.64 7.50 1.42
N LEU A 285 29.77 6.75 2.08
CA LEU A 285 30.14 5.84 3.17
C LEU A 285 30.23 4.42 2.61
N VAL A 286 31.45 3.90 2.43
CA VAL A 286 31.69 2.60 1.81
C VAL A 286 31.60 1.50 2.89
N ALA A 287 30.50 0.78 2.86
CA ALA A 287 30.24 -0.28 3.83
C ALA A 287 31.11 -1.54 3.58
N PRO A 288 31.51 -2.29 4.66
CA PRO A 288 31.14 -2.03 6.04
C PRO A 288 31.94 -0.88 6.66
N VAL A 289 31.26 0.03 7.34
CA VAL A 289 31.91 1.18 7.99
C VAL A 289 31.13 1.60 9.22
N LYS A 290 31.83 2.01 10.26
CA LYS A 290 31.26 2.55 11.49
C LYS A 290 31.68 3.99 11.71
N ILE A 291 30.72 4.87 11.91
CA ILE A 291 30.93 6.28 12.29
C ILE A 291 30.53 6.44 13.75
N GLY A 292 31.45 6.86 14.61
CA GLY A 292 31.23 7.01 16.03
C GLY A 292 30.27 8.16 16.38
N ASP A 293 29.79 8.15 17.61
CA ASP A 293 28.90 9.20 18.13
C ASP A 293 29.59 10.57 18.05
N GLY A 294 28.87 11.62 17.68
CA GLY A 294 29.39 12.98 17.56
C GLY A 294 30.43 13.20 16.47
N ALA A 295 30.79 12.19 15.69
CA ALA A 295 31.78 12.32 14.64
C ALA A 295 31.33 13.29 13.53
N TYR A 296 32.28 13.97 12.94
CA TYR A 296 32.08 14.94 11.87
C TYR A 296 32.76 14.47 10.57
N ILE A 297 31.98 14.27 9.53
CA ILE A 297 32.50 13.90 8.21
C ILE A 297 32.46 15.14 7.31
N GLY A 298 33.60 15.51 6.76
CA GLY A 298 33.68 16.66 5.83
C GLY A 298 33.00 16.39 4.50
N SER A 299 32.31 17.38 3.97
CA SER A 299 31.61 17.28 2.67
C SER A 299 32.54 16.85 1.53
N GLY A 300 32.00 15.99 0.64
CA GLY A 300 32.75 15.46 -0.52
C GLY A 300 33.72 14.34 -0.19
N SER A 301 33.67 13.76 1.01
CA SER A 301 34.57 12.69 1.43
C SER A 301 34.08 11.30 1.00
N VAL A 302 35.01 10.37 0.75
CA VAL A 302 34.76 8.94 0.55
C VAL A 302 35.36 8.18 1.73
N ILE A 303 34.50 7.79 2.67
CA ILE A 303 34.91 7.15 3.92
C ILE A 303 34.89 5.63 3.77
N THR A 304 36.08 5.02 3.91
CA THR A 304 36.30 3.58 3.74
C THR A 304 36.78 2.88 5.01
N LYS A 305 36.99 3.63 6.10
CA LYS A 305 37.46 3.13 7.39
C LYS A 305 36.62 3.71 8.50
N ASP A 306 36.53 2.96 9.62
CA ASP A 306 35.84 3.42 10.81
C ASP A 306 36.36 4.76 11.32
N VAL A 307 35.44 5.59 11.77
CA VAL A 307 35.71 6.92 12.35
C VAL A 307 35.38 6.88 13.83
N PRO A 308 36.33 7.18 14.72
CA PRO A 308 36.08 7.24 16.16
C PRO A 308 35.04 8.30 16.54
N ALA A 309 34.46 8.16 17.75
CA ALA A 309 33.57 9.19 18.30
C ALA A 309 34.29 10.55 18.39
N ASP A 310 33.54 11.64 18.19
CA ASP A 310 33.98 13.02 18.24
C ASP A 310 35.17 13.36 17.30
N ALA A 311 35.48 12.51 16.34
CA ALA A 311 36.56 12.73 15.38
C ALA A 311 36.08 13.44 14.12
N LEU A 312 36.96 14.24 13.53
CA LEU A 312 36.82 14.78 12.17
C LEU A 312 37.48 13.81 11.17
N ALA A 313 36.72 13.36 10.17
CA ALA A 313 37.25 12.61 9.03
C ALA A 313 37.07 13.39 7.73
N LEU A 314 38.15 13.50 6.97
CA LEU A 314 38.19 14.13 5.64
C LEU A 314 38.96 13.22 4.67
N GLU A 315 38.34 12.96 3.52
CA GLU A 315 38.99 12.25 2.42
C GLU A 315 38.62 12.97 1.12
N ARG A 316 39.41 13.96 0.75
CA ARG A 316 39.27 14.76 -0.47
C ARG A 316 40.60 15.45 -0.81
N ALA A 317 40.80 15.75 -2.08
CA ALA A 317 41.98 16.48 -2.53
C ALA A 317 42.04 17.90 -1.97
N GLU A 318 43.28 18.43 -1.78
CA GLU A 318 43.52 19.82 -1.40
C GLU A 318 43.03 20.76 -2.48
N GLN A 319 42.41 21.86 -2.11
CA GLN A 319 41.93 22.85 -3.04
C GLN A 319 43.07 23.64 -3.67
N HIS A 320 43.18 23.61 -5.00
CA HIS A 320 44.12 24.43 -5.76
C HIS A 320 43.37 25.55 -6.48
N VAL A 321 43.89 26.79 -6.31
CA VAL A 321 43.37 27.98 -6.98
C VAL A 321 44.37 28.50 -8.00
N ARG A 322 43.93 28.74 -9.24
CA ARG A 322 44.71 29.34 -10.31
C ARG A 322 44.11 30.69 -10.73
N PRO A 323 44.52 31.81 -10.14
CA PRO A 323 43.98 33.14 -10.47
C PRO A 323 44.12 33.49 -11.95
N GLY A 324 43.05 34.04 -12.54
CA GLY A 324 43.03 34.46 -13.93
C GLY A 324 42.91 33.35 -14.97
N TRP A 325 42.93 32.06 -14.57
CA TRP A 325 42.82 30.94 -15.52
C TRP A 325 41.54 30.98 -16.35
N ALA A 326 40.39 31.23 -15.73
CA ALA A 326 39.11 31.26 -16.43
C ALA A 326 39.01 32.40 -17.48
N ALA A 327 39.61 33.57 -17.21
CA ALA A 327 39.64 34.65 -18.16
C ALA A 327 40.49 34.28 -19.39
N LYS A 328 41.68 33.70 -19.15
CA LYS A 328 42.57 33.21 -20.23
C LYS A 328 41.91 32.14 -21.08
N PHE A 329 41.21 31.19 -20.44
CA PHE A 329 40.47 30.12 -21.10
C PHE A 329 39.36 30.67 -22.00
N ARG A 330 38.52 31.60 -21.48
CA ARG A 330 37.48 32.24 -22.29
C ARG A 330 38.04 32.98 -23.51
N ALA A 331 39.11 33.76 -23.32
CA ALA A 331 39.77 34.47 -24.42
C ALA A 331 40.30 33.52 -25.51
N LEU A 332 40.88 32.37 -25.11
CA LEU A 332 41.34 31.35 -26.04
C LEU A 332 40.18 30.75 -26.83
N MET A 333 39.13 30.34 -26.16
CA MET A 333 37.96 29.71 -26.78
C MET A 333 37.20 30.66 -27.70
N THR A 334 37.14 31.94 -27.37
CA THR A 334 36.51 32.96 -28.23
C THR A 334 37.27 33.15 -29.53
N ARG A 335 38.62 33.08 -29.52
CA ARG A 335 39.43 33.15 -30.71
C ARG A 335 39.23 31.99 -31.68
N HIS A 336 38.88 30.80 -31.15
CA HIS A 336 38.65 29.60 -31.96
C HIS A 336 37.20 29.45 -32.44
N LYS A 337 36.31 30.35 -32.06
CA LYS A 337 34.93 30.33 -32.55
C LYS A 337 34.91 30.82 -34.01
N LYS A 338 34.90 29.90 -34.98
CA LYS A 338 34.64 30.24 -36.39
C LYS A 338 33.29 31.00 -36.47
N PRO A 339 33.19 32.06 -37.29
CA PRO A 339 31.91 32.70 -37.57
C PRO A 339 30.95 31.63 -38.06
N ARG A 340 29.75 31.55 -37.46
CA ARG A 340 28.69 30.79 -38.08
C ARG A 340 28.42 31.41 -39.44
N ALA A 341 28.66 30.66 -40.51
CA ALA A 341 28.15 31.02 -41.82
C ALA A 341 26.60 31.16 -41.67
N GLY A 342 26.11 32.36 -42.00
CA GLY A 342 24.71 32.73 -42.05
C GLY A 342 23.96 31.96 -43.14
#